data_d4911eed8ab8a3e8995af5bc0d3209f1
#
_entry.id   d4911eed8ab8a3e8995af5bc0d3209f1
#
_cell.length_a   1.000
_cell.length_b   1.000
_cell.length_c   1.000
_cell.angle_alpha   90.00
_cell.angle_beta   90.00
_cell.angle_gamma   90.00
#
_symmetry.space_group_name_H-M   'P 1'
#
loop_
_entity.id
_entity.type
_entity.pdbx_description
1 polymer ?
#
loop_
_entity_poly.entity_id
_entity_poly.type
_entity_poly.pdbx_seq_one_letter_code
_entity_poly.pdbx_strand_id
1 'polypeptide(L)'
;VMPEEERRNTAYHESGHVVVAKLLPKTDPVHKVTIIPRGRALGVTMQLPEADRYSQDRERLLNTIAVLFGGRIAEEIFMNQMTTGASNDFERATDIARRMVTQWGMSDALGPMVYGEHEGEVFLGRSITTHKNVSEATMQQVDAEMRRIIDGQYALARRLIEENRDKVEAMKAADSSEPAKYLP
;
A
#
# COMPACT_ATOMS: atom_id res chain seq x y z
N VAL A 1 27.43 2.79 -4.64
CA VAL A 1 26.91 4.15 -4.81
C VAL A 1 25.67 4.11 -5.68
N MET A 2 24.58 4.65 -5.17
CA MET A 2 23.31 4.69 -5.89
C MET A 2 23.36 5.75 -6.99
N PRO A 3 23.02 5.42 -8.25
CA PRO A 3 22.95 6.40 -9.32
C PRO A 3 21.97 7.53 -8.99
N GLU A 4 22.25 8.72 -9.53
CA GLU A 4 21.43 9.92 -9.28
C GLU A 4 19.96 9.72 -9.70
N GLU A 5 19.72 9.07 -10.83
CA GLU A 5 18.39 8.81 -11.30
C GLU A 5 17.61 7.91 -10.33
N GLU A 6 18.25 6.87 -9.80
CA GLU A 6 17.62 5.99 -8.81
C GLU A 6 17.33 6.73 -7.51
N ARG A 7 18.24 7.61 -7.08
CA ARG A 7 18.01 8.46 -5.90
C ARG A 7 16.78 9.34 -6.09
N ARG A 8 16.67 9.99 -7.24
CA ARG A 8 15.51 10.84 -7.55
C ARG A 8 14.22 10.01 -7.57
N ASN A 9 14.26 8.87 -8.22
CA ASN A 9 13.09 7.99 -8.27
C ASN A 9 12.66 7.56 -6.88
N THR A 10 13.61 7.13 -6.05
CA THR A 10 13.34 6.71 -4.67
C THR A 10 12.79 7.86 -3.84
N ALA A 11 13.35 9.06 -3.99
CA ALA A 11 12.88 10.24 -3.27
C ALA A 11 11.44 10.60 -3.63
N TYR A 12 11.07 10.55 -4.90
CA TYR A 12 9.69 10.76 -5.32
C TYR A 12 8.76 9.65 -4.82
N HIS A 13 9.21 8.41 -4.92
CA HIS A 13 8.44 7.26 -4.45
C HIS A 13 8.08 7.42 -2.96
N GLU A 14 9.07 7.68 -2.13
CA GLU A 14 8.84 7.84 -0.69
C GLU A 14 8.01 9.10 -0.38
N SER A 15 8.24 10.18 -1.12
CA SER A 15 7.45 11.41 -0.97
C SER A 15 5.99 11.20 -1.34
N GLY A 16 5.72 10.37 -2.34
CA GLY A 16 4.36 9.99 -2.72
C GLY A 16 3.61 9.32 -1.57
N HIS A 17 4.24 8.37 -0.90
CA HIS A 17 3.65 7.72 0.27
C HIS A 17 3.32 8.74 1.38
N VAL A 18 4.26 9.61 1.67
CA VAL A 18 4.11 10.60 2.75
C VAL A 18 2.96 11.57 2.46
N VAL A 19 2.90 12.10 1.25
CA VAL A 19 1.86 13.08 0.89
C VAL A 19 0.47 12.46 0.97
N VAL A 20 0.29 11.26 0.44
CA VAL A 20 -1.00 10.57 0.52
C VAL A 20 -1.37 10.30 1.98
N ALA A 21 -0.42 9.84 2.79
CA ALA A 21 -0.65 9.57 4.21
C ALA A 21 -1.07 10.84 4.97
N LYS A 22 -0.48 11.98 4.65
CA LYS A 22 -0.81 13.24 5.32
C LYS A 22 -2.17 13.80 4.90
N LEU A 23 -2.62 13.49 3.70
CA LEU A 23 -3.88 14.02 3.18
C LEU A 23 -5.09 13.16 3.54
N LEU A 24 -4.89 11.91 3.93
CA LEU A 24 -5.98 11.00 4.27
C LEU A 24 -6.13 10.84 5.79
N PRO A 25 -7.36 10.78 6.29
CA PRO A 25 -7.61 10.51 7.71
C PRO A 25 -7.32 9.04 8.05
N LYS A 26 -7.14 8.76 9.34
CA LYS A 26 -6.98 7.41 9.87
C LYS A 26 -5.76 6.65 9.35
N THR A 27 -4.78 7.35 8.81
CA THR A 27 -3.49 6.73 8.45
C THR A 27 -2.53 6.84 9.61
N ASP A 28 -1.57 5.91 9.68
CA ASP A 28 -0.55 5.96 10.72
C ASP A 28 0.39 7.15 10.48
N PRO A 29 0.91 7.76 11.57
CA PRO A 29 1.86 8.85 11.45
C PRO A 29 3.11 8.44 10.69
N VAL A 30 3.62 9.35 9.85
CA VAL A 30 4.89 9.15 9.16
C VAL A 30 6.01 9.71 10.03
N HIS A 31 6.91 8.85 10.50
CA HIS A 31 7.99 9.25 11.37
C HIS A 31 9.29 9.48 10.64
N LYS A 32 9.52 8.76 9.56
CA LYS A 32 10.81 8.79 8.89
C LYS A 32 10.69 8.50 7.42
N VAL A 33 11.34 9.33 6.61
CA VAL A 33 11.57 9.08 5.19
C VAL A 33 13.07 9.06 4.95
N THR A 34 13.57 8.07 4.23
CA THR A 34 15.00 7.96 3.91
C THR A 34 15.20 7.40 2.51
N ILE A 35 16.19 7.90 1.82
CA ILE A 35 16.66 7.38 0.53
C ILE A 35 17.95 6.56 0.66
N ILE A 36 18.44 6.34 1.89
CA ILE A 36 19.61 5.50 2.12
C ILE A 36 19.23 4.03 1.91
N PRO A 37 19.97 3.29 1.06
CA PRO A 37 19.73 1.87 0.89
C PRO A 37 19.87 1.11 2.21
N ARG A 38 18.91 0.26 2.52
CA ARG A 38 18.94 -0.61 3.69
C ARG A 38 18.52 -2.02 3.25
N GLY A 39 19.51 -2.92 3.18
CA GLY A 39 19.24 -4.27 2.69
C GLY A 39 18.72 -4.24 1.26
N ARG A 40 17.53 -4.82 1.05
CA ARG A 40 16.91 -4.89 -0.28
C ARG A 40 16.06 -3.68 -0.63
N ALA A 41 15.79 -2.81 0.33
CA ALA A 41 15.00 -1.61 0.11
C ALA A 41 15.91 -0.43 -0.23
N LEU A 42 15.60 0.29 -1.30
CA LEU A 42 16.36 1.48 -1.71
C LEU A 42 15.92 2.72 -0.92
N GLY A 43 14.73 2.69 -0.39
CA GLY A 43 14.20 3.74 0.48
C GLY A 43 13.08 3.16 1.34
N VAL A 44 12.79 3.82 2.43
CA VAL A 44 11.77 3.35 3.36
C VAL A 44 10.97 4.52 3.91
N THR A 45 9.66 4.43 3.80
CA THR A 45 8.74 5.28 4.54
C THR A 45 8.22 4.46 5.70
N MET A 46 8.51 4.88 6.91
CA MET A 46 8.10 4.16 8.11
C MET A 46 6.88 4.82 8.73
N GLN A 47 5.81 4.06 8.86
CA GLN A 47 4.61 4.45 9.58
C GLN A 47 4.54 3.66 10.88
N LEU A 48 4.34 4.34 12.00
CA LEU A 48 4.16 3.72 13.30
C LEU A 48 2.71 3.87 13.74
N PRO A 49 2.12 2.82 14.31
CA PRO A 49 0.76 2.92 14.84
C PRO A 49 0.71 3.91 16.00
N GLU A 50 -0.36 4.70 16.07
CA GLU A 50 -0.56 5.65 17.17
C GLU A 50 -0.79 4.96 18.51
N ALA A 51 -1.34 3.74 18.47
CA ALA A 51 -1.62 2.95 19.66
C ALA A 51 -1.76 1.48 19.27
N ASP A 52 -1.73 0.59 20.25
CA ASP A 52 -2.06 -0.82 20.03
C ASP A 52 -3.49 -0.91 19.50
N ARG A 53 -3.64 -1.49 18.34
CA ARG A 53 -4.93 -1.64 17.69
C ARG A 53 -5.31 -3.10 17.62
N TYR A 54 -6.39 -3.43 18.29
CA TYR A 54 -6.96 -4.78 18.21
C TYR A 54 -7.87 -4.94 16.99
N SER A 55 -8.34 -3.83 16.41
CA SER A 55 -9.17 -3.87 15.20
C SER A 55 -8.91 -2.63 14.35
N GLN A 56 -9.19 -2.76 13.04
CA GLN A 56 -9.08 -1.67 12.09
C GLN A 56 -10.38 -1.58 11.29
N ASP A 57 -10.88 -0.37 11.10
CA ASP A 57 -12.10 -0.16 10.32
C ASP A 57 -11.82 -0.15 8.81
N ARG A 58 -12.91 -0.25 8.04
CA ARG A 58 -12.83 -0.30 6.57
C ARG A 58 -12.15 0.94 5.97
N GLU A 59 -12.49 2.13 6.46
CA GLU A 59 -11.90 3.37 5.95
C GLU A 59 -10.39 3.40 6.14
N ARG A 60 -9.91 2.99 7.32
CA ARG A 60 -8.46 2.92 7.59
C ARG A 60 -7.77 1.97 6.62
N LEU A 61 -8.35 0.81 6.37
CA LEU A 61 -7.76 -0.17 5.45
C LEU A 61 -7.74 0.35 4.01
N LEU A 62 -8.83 0.98 3.56
CA LEU A 62 -8.88 1.60 2.24
C LEU A 62 -7.82 2.69 2.10
N ASN A 63 -7.70 3.56 3.09
CA ASN A 63 -6.71 4.63 3.08
C ASN A 63 -5.27 4.09 3.11
N THR A 64 -5.04 3.01 3.84
CA THR A 64 -3.73 2.32 3.84
C THR A 64 -3.37 1.83 2.44
N ILE A 65 -4.32 1.26 1.71
CA ILE A 65 -4.10 0.83 0.32
C ILE A 65 -3.72 2.03 -0.56
N ALA A 66 -4.43 3.15 -0.41
CA ALA A 66 -4.11 4.37 -1.17
C ALA A 66 -2.70 4.87 -0.87
N VAL A 67 -2.28 4.87 0.40
CA VAL A 67 -0.91 5.25 0.79
C VAL A 67 0.12 4.34 0.12
N LEU A 68 -0.14 3.04 0.10
CA LEU A 68 0.76 2.07 -0.54
C LEU A 68 0.95 2.35 -2.03
N PHE A 69 -0.06 2.85 -2.73
CA PHE A 69 0.05 3.21 -4.14
C PHE A 69 0.73 4.54 -4.41
N GLY A 70 0.84 5.39 -3.40
CA GLY A 70 1.41 6.73 -3.55
C GLY A 70 2.81 6.74 -4.15
N GLY A 71 3.63 5.76 -3.80
CA GLY A 71 5.00 5.65 -4.30
C GLY A 71 5.07 5.41 -5.80
N ARG A 72 4.38 4.40 -6.32
CA ARG A 72 4.33 4.10 -7.76
C ARG A 72 3.73 5.26 -8.55
N ILE A 73 2.70 5.88 -8.03
CA ILE A 73 2.05 7.00 -8.70
C ILE A 73 3.02 8.17 -8.84
N ALA A 74 3.78 8.46 -7.78
CA ALA A 74 4.81 9.50 -7.85
C ALA A 74 5.89 9.18 -8.88
N GLU A 75 6.31 7.93 -8.99
CA GLU A 75 7.24 7.51 -10.04
C GLU A 75 6.66 7.79 -11.43
N GLU A 76 5.40 7.43 -11.66
CA GLU A 76 4.73 7.63 -12.95
C GLU A 76 4.60 9.10 -13.32
N ILE A 77 4.18 9.93 -12.37
CA ILE A 77 3.89 11.35 -12.63
C ILE A 77 5.18 12.18 -12.77
N PHE A 78 6.14 11.97 -11.87
CA PHE A 78 7.32 12.83 -11.80
C PHE A 78 8.54 12.29 -12.56
N MET A 79 8.65 10.98 -12.71
CA MET A 79 9.77 10.34 -13.38
C MET A 79 9.37 9.67 -14.69
N ASN A 80 8.10 9.62 -14.99
CA ASN A 80 7.56 8.93 -16.18
C ASN A 80 8.10 7.50 -16.31
N GLN A 81 8.16 6.78 -15.21
CA GLN A 81 8.66 5.41 -15.20
C GLN A 81 7.95 4.55 -14.16
N MET A 82 8.10 3.25 -14.29
CA MET A 82 7.60 2.26 -13.37
C MET A 82 8.75 1.35 -12.99
N THR A 83 9.05 1.25 -11.70
CA THR A 83 10.16 0.42 -11.24
C THR A 83 9.68 -0.73 -10.36
N THR A 84 10.57 -1.68 -10.15
CA THR A 84 10.31 -2.81 -9.24
C THR A 84 10.23 -2.39 -7.77
N GLY A 85 10.58 -1.14 -7.46
CA GLY A 85 10.52 -0.61 -6.10
C GLY A 85 9.13 -0.60 -5.48
N ALA A 86 8.07 -0.65 -6.31
CA ALA A 86 6.69 -0.72 -5.83
C ALA A 86 6.20 -2.14 -5.55
N SER A 87 7.01 -3.17 -5.78
CA SER A 87 6.59 -4.57 -5.68
C SER A 87 6.02 -4.93 -4.30
N ASN A 88 6.71 -4.54 -3.24
CA ASN A 88 6.26 -4.82 -1.88
C ASN A 88 4.96 -4.07 -1.54
N ASP A 89 4.83 -2.85 -2.03
CA ASP A 89 3.62 -2.05 -1.83
C ASP A 89 2.40 -2.73 -2.47
N PHE A 90 2.56 -3.24 -3.69
CA PHE A 90 1.49 -3.94 -4.39
C PHE A 90 1.10 -5.24 -3.70
N GLU A 91 2.09 -5.98 -3.22
CA GLU A 91 1.86 -7.22 -2.48
C GLU A 91 1.03 -6.95 -1.21
N ARG A 92 1.40 -5.94 -0.45
CA ARG A 92 0.67 -5.54 0.76
C ARG A 92 -0.73 -5.03 0.44
N ALA A 93 -0.88 -4.19 -0.57
CA ALA A 93 -2.19 -3.67 -0.98
C ALA A 93 -3.12 -4.80 -1.42
N THR A 94 -2.61 -5.75 -2.19
CA THR A 94 -3.37 -6.91 -2.64
C THR A 94 -3.81 -7.78 -1.45
N ASP A 95 -2.91 -8.01 -0.50
CA ASP A 95 -3.22 -8.80 0.69
C ASP A 95 -4.31 -8.14 1.53
N ILE A 96 -4.24 -6.83 1.74
CA ILE A 96 -5.27 -6.09 2.48
C ILE A 96 -6.62 -6.20 1.76
N ALA A 97 -6.66 -5.96 0.45
CA ALA A 97 -7.90 -6.05 -0.32
C ALA A 97 -8.51 -7.46 -0.25
N ARG A 98 -7.67 -8.49 -0.37
CA ARG A 98 -8.12 -9.88 -0.25
C ARG A 98 -8.75 -10.16 1.10
N ARG A 99 -8.11 -9.76 2.17
CA ARG A 99 -8.61 -9.98 3.54
C ARG A 99 -9.89 -9.21 3.81
N MET A 100 -10.00 -7.98 3.30
CA MET A 100 -11.23 -7.19 3.42
C MET A 100 -12.42 -7.94 2.83
N VAL A 101 -12.23 -8.54 1.66
CA VAL A 101 -13.30 -9.25 0.93
C VAL A 101 -13.54 -10.65 1.48
N THR A 102 -12.48 -11.42 1.73
CA THR A 102 -12.61 -12.84 2.04
C THR A 102 -12.64 -13.17 3.52
N GLN A 103 -12.09 -12.32 4.36
CA GLN A 103 -11.88 -12.63 5.78
C GLN A 103 -12.67 -11.74 6.73
N TRP A 104 -12.81 -10.46 6.41
CA TRP A 104 -13.35 -9.46 7.34
C TRP A 104 -14.74 -8.96 6.99
N GLY A 105 -15.34 -9.51 5.94
CA GLY A 105 -16.72 -9.18 5.58
C GLY A 105 -16.95 -7.71 5.23
N MET A 106 -15.94 -7.06 4.64
CA MET A 106 -15.97 -5.62 4.35
C MET A 106 -16.38 -5.29 2.92
N SER A 107 -16.88 -6.27 2.17
CA SER A 107 -17.45 -6.06 0.84
C SER A 107 -18.97 -6.11 0.95
N ASP A 108 -19.64 -5.04 0.52
CA ASP A 108 -21.10 -5.00 0.55
C ASP A 108 -21.72 -6.06 -0.37
N ALA A 109 -21.05 -6.34 -1.51
CA ALA A 109 -21.53 -7.31 -2.49
C ALA A 109 -21.46 -8.76 -1.98
N LEU A 110 -20.44 -9.10 -1.20
CA LEU A 110 -20.21 -10.46 -0.72
C LEU A 110 -20.64 -10.68 0.73
N GLY A 111 -20.85 -9.60 1.46
CA GLY A 111 -21.41 -9.65 2.81
C GLY A 111 -20.48 -10.18 3.89
N PRO A 112 -21.03 -10.40 5.08
CA PRO A 112 -20.26 -10.77 6.27
C PRO A 112 -20.01 -12.28 6.34
N MET A 113 -19.23 -12.79 5.39
CA MET A 113 -18.89 -14.21 5.30
C MET A 113 -17.41 -14.37 5.06
N VAL A 114 -16.86 -15.47 5.52
CA VAL A 114 -15.49 -15.86 5.21
C VAL A 114 -15.48 -16.72 3.96
N TYR A 115 -14.65 -16.37 2.99
CA TYR A 115 -14.48 -17.08 1.72
C TYR A 115 -13.06 -17.62 1.63
N GLY A 116 -12.93 -18.92 1.45
CA GLY A 116 -11.64 -19.57 1.30
C GLY A 116 -11.08 -20.11 2.61
N GLU A 117 -9.87 -20.66 2.53
CA GLU A 117 -9.23 -21.30 3.68
C GLU A 117 -8.54 -20.27 4.57
N HIS A 118 -8.58 -20.52 5.88
CA HIS A 118 -7.77 -19.78 6.83
C HIS A 118 -6.30 -20.11 6.64
N GLU A 119 -5.45 -19.07 6.53
CA GLU A 119 -4.00 -19.24 6.45
C GLU A 119 -3.42 -19.96 7.68
N GLY A 120 -4.15 -20.01 8.80
CA GLY A 120 -3.74 -20.70 10.01
C GLY A 120 -3.96 -22.21 10.00
N GLU A 121 -4.62 -22.75 9.00
CA GLU A 121 -4.93 -24.17 8.89
C GLU A 121 -3.99 -24.94 7.95
N VAL A 122 -2.80 -24.44 7.69
CA VAL A 122 -1.76 -25.22 7.04
C VAL A 122 -1.27 -26.24 8.06
N PHE A 123 -1.91 -27.37 8.07
CA PHE A 123 -1.50 -28.48 8.92
C PHE A 123 -0.24 -29.13 8.38
N LEU A 124 0.88 -28.96 9.10
CA LEU A 124 2.03 -29.80 9.21
C LEU A 124 2.10 -30.96 8.18
N GLY A 125 2.60 -30.67 6.98
CA GLY A 125 2.97 -31.72 6.03
C GLY A 125 1.83 -32.54 5.43
N ARG A 126 0.60 -32.18 5.68
CA ARG A 126 -0.52 -32.78 4.96
C ARG A 126 -0.81 -31.93 3.74
N SER A 127 -0.60 -32.51 2.56
CA SER A 127 -1.30 -32.05 1.39
C SER A 127 -2.79 -32.18 1.70
N ILE A 128 -3.34 -31.09 2.16
CA ILE A 128 -4.77 -30.98 2.30
C ILE A 128 -5.28 -30.96 0.87
N THR A 129 -6.04 -31.97 0.51
CA THR A 129 -6.99 -31.85 -0.57
C THR A 129 -7.78 -30.60 -0.28
N THR A 130 -7.45 -29.55 -0.99
CA THR A 130 -8.12 -28.27 -0.92
C THR A 130 -9.59 -28.52 -1.25
N HIS A 131 -10.41 -28.63 -0.24
CA HIS A 131 -11.83 -28.42 -0.44
C HIS A 131 -11.97 -26.95 -0.78
N LYS A 132 -12.18 -26.68 -2.07
CA LYS A 132 -12.64 -25.35 -2.47
C LYS A 132 -13.98 -25.12 -1.78
N ASN A 133 -13.94 -24.40 -0.67
CA ASN A 133 -15.16 -23.98 0.02
C ASN A 133 -15.93 -22.94 -0.77
N VAL A 134 -15.44 -22.58 -1.96
CA VAL A 134 -15.94 -21.45 -2.74
C VAL A 134 -16.03 -21.88 -4.21
N SER A 135 -17.20 -21.69 -4.80
CA SER A 135 -17.40 -21.97 -6.23
C SER A 135 -16.59 -21.02 -7.10
N GLU A 136 -16.34 -21.42 -8.36
CA GLU A 136 -15.64 -20.54 -9.31
C GLU A 136 -16.39 -19.23 -9.53
N ALA A 137 -17.72 -19.26 -9.58
CA ALA A 137 -18.54 -18.04 -9.73
C ALA A 137 -18.29 -17.09 -8.56
N THR A 138 -18.22 -17.60 -7.33
CA THR A 138 -17.93 -16.80 -6.15
C THR A 138 -16.50 -16.28 -6.17
N MET A 139 -15.54 -17.09 -6.60
CA MET A 139 -14.15 -16.63 -6.75
C MET A 139 -14.02 -15.49 -7.75
N GLN A 140 -14.80 -15.51 -8.83
CA GLN A 140 -14.83 -14.40 -9.78
C GLN A 140 -15.41 -13.14 -9.14
N GLN A 141 -16.41 -13.28 -8.29
CA GLN A 141 -16.96 -12.14 -7.53
C GLN A 141 -15.93 -11.59 -6.54
N VAL A 142 -15.18 -12.46 -5.88
CA VAL A 142 -14.09 -12.04 -4.98
C VAL A 142 -13.06 -11.24 -5.77
N ASP A 143 -12.62 -11.76 -6.90
CA ASP A 143 -11.64 -11.08 -7.76
C ASP A 143 -12.16 -9.73 -8.24
N ALA A 144 -13.42 -9.64 -8.63
CA ALA A 144 -14.04 -8.39 -9.07
C ALA A 144 -14.08 -7.36 -7.94
N GLU A 145 -14.41 -7.78 -6.72
CA GLU A 145 -14.43 -6.88 -5.56
C GLU A 145 -13.04 -6.42 -5.15
N MET A 146 -12.06 -7.31 -5.20
CA MET A 146 -10.66 -6.92 -4.98
C MET A 146 -10.21 -5.89 -6.01
N ARG A 147 -10.51 -6.13 -7.28
CA ARG A 147 -10.18 -5.20 -8.36
C ARG A 147 -10.84 -3.83 -8.14
N ARG A 148 -12.11 -3.83 -7.75
CA ARG A 148 -12.83 -2.60 -7.46
C ARG A 148 -12.17 -1.80 -6.35
N ILE A 149 -11.77 -2.45 -5.27
CA ILE A 149 -11.06 -1.81 -4.15
C ILE A 149 -9.71 -1.25 -4.62
N ILE A 150 -8.92 -2.06 -5.29
CA ILE A 150 -7.59 -1.67 -5.77
C ILE A 150 -7.68 -0.48 -6.72
N ASP A 151 -8.53 -0.57 -7.74
CA ASP A 151 -8.67 0.49 -8.74
C ASP A 151 -9.19 1.79 -8.10
N GLY A 152 -10.13 1.68 -7.18
CA GLY A 152 -10.68 2.84 -6.47
C GLY A 152 -9.62 3.56 -5.63
N GLN A 153 -8.80 2.83 -4.92
CA GLN A 153 -7.76 3.44 -4.08
C GLN A 153 -6.58 3.94 -4.90
N TYR A 154 -6.26 3.27 -6.01
CA TYR A 154 -5.26 3.77 -6.95
C TYR A 154 -5.69 5.12 -7.55
N ALA A 155 -6.96 5.21 -7.99
CA ALA A 155 -7.51 6.45 -8.52
C ALA A 155 -7.53 7.57 -7.47
N LEU A 156 -7.89 7.26 -6.23
CA LEU A 156 -7.86 8.23 -5.13
C LEU A 156 -6.45 8.76 -4.89
N ALA A 157 -5.47 7.87 -4.77
CA ALA A 157 -4.08 8.27 -4.54
C ALA A 157 -3.55 9.11 -5.70
N ARG A 158 -3.87 8.73 -6.93
CA ARG A 158 -3.47 9.48 -8.12
C ARG A 158 -4.04 10.90 -8.10
N ARG A 159 -5.31 11.04 -7.81
CA ARG A 159 -5.95 12.35 -7.71
C ARG A 159 -5.29 13.21 -6.64
N LEU A 160 -5.02 12.65 -5.47
CA LEU A 160 -4.40 13.38 -4.38
C LEU A 160 -3.00 13.87 -4.75
N ILE A 161 -2.20 13.05 -5.42
CA ILE A 161 -0.87 13.46 -5.85
C ILE A 161 -0.95 14.50 -6.97
N GLU A 162 -1.82 14.32 -7.96
CA GLU A 162 -1.97 15.28 -9.05
C GLU A 162 -2.44 16.64 -8.57
N GLU A 163 -3.35 16.69 -7.60
CA GLU A 163 -3.84 17.94 -7.00
C GLU A 163 -2.84 18.57 -6.04
N ASN A 164 -1.80 17.86 -5.64
CA ASN A 164 -0.83 18.29 -4.64
C ASN A 164 0.62 18.09 -5.09
N ARG A 165 0.90 18.30 -6.37
CA ARG A 165 2.24 18.14 -6.94
C ARG A 165 3.30 18.97 -6.22
N ASP A 166 2.94 20.19 -5.84
CA ASP A 166 3.79 21.10 -5.09
C ASP A 166 4.23 20.51 -3.74
N LYS A 167 3.33 19.78 -3.07
CA LYS A 167 3.64 19.13 -1.80
C LYS A 167 4.61 17.95 -1.98
N VAL A 168 4.45 17.19 -3.06
CA VAL A 168 5.39 16.10 -3.38
C VAL A 168 6.77 16.66 -3.70
N GLU A 169 6.83 17.73 -4.51
CA GLU A 169 8.08 18.39 -4.85
C GLU A 169 8.78 18.96 -3.61
N ALA A 170 8.03 19.61 -2.71
CA ALA A 170 8.57 20.14 -1.48
C ALA A 170 9.12 19.03 -0.57
N MET A 171 8.42 17.92 -0.48
CA MET A 171 8.85 16.77 0.33
C MET A 171 10.10 16.13 -0.26
N LYS A 172 10.15 15.96 -1.58
CA LYS A 172 11.30 15.42 -2.29
C LYS A 172 12.53 16.31 -2.12
N ALA A 173 12.36 17.62 -2.20
CA ALA A 173 13.46 18.59 -2.02
C ALA A 173 14.00 18.53 -0.59
N ALA A 174 13.13 18.41 0.40
CA ALA A 174 13.52 18.30 1.81
C ALA A 174 14.27 16.98 2.06
N ASP A 175 13.81 15.88 1.46
CA ASP A 175 14.40 14.55 1.65
C ASP A 175 15.77 14.43 0.95
N SER A 176 15.96 15.11 -0.18
CA SER A 176 17.21 15.04 -0.94
C SER A 176 18.36 15.83 -0.33
N SER A 177 18.10 16.74 0.61
CA SER A 177 19.15 17.56 1.23
C SER A 177 19.85 16.85 2.40
N GLU A 178 19.22 15.84 3.00
CA GLU A 178 19.80 15.03 4.06
C GLU A 178 19.45 13.55 3.87
N PRO A 179 20.41 12.65 4.11
CA PRO A 179 20.20 11.22 3.80
C PRO A 179 19.12 10.53 4.62
N ALA A 180 18.74 11.08 5.76
CA ALA A 180 17.65 10.57 6.55
C ALA A 180 17.03 11.72 7.35
N LYS A 181 15.71 11.91 7.20
CA LYS A 181 15.01 12.96 7.95
C LYS A 181 13.87 12.36 8.75
N TYR A 182 13.72 12.87 9.95
CA TYR A 182 12.53 12.64 10.74
C TYR A 182 11.53 13.74 10.39
N LEU A 183 10.32 13.33 10.05
CA LEU A 183 9.25 14.27 9.76
C LEU A 183 8.42 14.49 11.02
N PRO A 184 8.05 15.72 11.31
CA PRO A 184 7.21 16.03 12.47
C PRO A 184 5.80 15.46 12.34
#